data_64df1c43351e2d7703390cafb39a4778
#
_entry.id   64df1c43351e2d7703390cafb39a4778
#
_cell.length_a   1.000
_cell.length_b   1.000
_cell.length_c   1.000
_cell.angle_alpha   90.00
_cell.angle_beta   90.00
_cell.angle_gamma   90.00
#
_symmetry.space_group_name_H-M   'P 1'
#
loop_
_entity.id
_entity.type
_entity.pdbx_description
1 polymer ?
#
loop_
_entity_poly.entity_id
_entity_poly.type
_entity_poly.pdbx_seq_one_letter_code
_entity_poly.pdbx_strand_id
1 'polypeptide(L)'
;MATRKRTPGSGSIFKDKTGVWHFRKDLGKDPATGKRRTIQAKGRTKAEARERFEAKLAELERTGLLPGGKSPYLVDYAERWLADYQTRVKPTTYRTRAGRIKACADVIGYVRLKDLTPEHIRHCMRVLGERLAPSTLKDHYVSLKMVLDQAELEELIPIDPCRRVKPPRMERRVVDVLGPDQPRRMIEAASSMPLARRGARPAEEDLEMWALLFEVAFETGMREGERYAIMPFELELRDGQPGIHVRQQIQRYGRPGEVEIPNWLEATHLSGSLWLTTPKTPAAERFVPVSGSLWDRLWKWIRENGIGSHKLVFTSARGNPVCSSTERYQWVKALKAAGLPQVKIHSARHWMATMAARANMPDDARVAVMGHTSMQMTMRYTHRDAASLGQLMAAAIPDLGGSEIVEAEVMNGD
;
A
#
# COMPACT_ATOMS: atom_id res chain seq x y z
N MET A 1 3.29 69.22 22.91
CA MET A 1 3.26 67.81 23.41
C MET A 1 3.78 66.90 22.32
N ALA A 2 4.95 66.29 22.54
CA ALA A 2 5.61 65.45 21.52
C ALA A 2 4.86 64.10 21.36
N THR A 3 4.37 63.81 20.19
CA THR A 3 3.78 62.55 19.81
C THR A 3 4.86 61.47 19.83
N ARG A 4 4.83 60.59 20.83
CA ARG A 4 5.70 59.41 20.92
C ARG A 4 5.57 58.59 19.63
N LYS A 5 6.62 58.53 18.82
CA LYS A 5 6.71 57.63 17.66
C LYS A 5 6.46 56.18 18.11
N ARG A 6 5.46 55.52 17.52
CA ARG A 6 5.12 54.12 17.82
C ARG A 6 6.21 53.20 17.27
N THR A 7 6.56 52.17 18.03
CA THR A 7 7.50 51.14 17.58
C THR A 7 6.89 50.37 16.40
N PRO A 8 7.57 50.25 15.25
CA PRO A 8 7.05 49.45 14.11
C PRO A 8 6.74 48.04 14.56
N GLY A 9 5.55 47.54 14.18
CA GLY A 9 5.12 46.18 14.52
C GLY A 9 4.28 46.02 15.80
N SER A 10 4.13 47.03 16.65
CA SER A 10 3.39 46.96 17.92
C SER A 10 1.85 46.92 17.77
N GLY A 11 1.30 47.05 16.55
CA GLY A 11 -0.13 47.15 16.29
C GLY A 11 -0.71 48.52 16.58
N SER A 12 -1.98 48.75 16.25
CA SER A 12 -2.74 49.96 16.48
C SER A 12 -3.93 49.71 17.41
N ILE A 13 -4.13 50.61 18.36
CA ILE A 13 -5.34 50.62 19.19
C ILE A 13 -6.08 51.93 18.97
N PHE A 14 -7.39 51.84 18.72
CA PHE A 14 -8.25 52.98 18.49
C PHE A 14 -9.66 52.71 18.97
N LYS A 15 -10.41 53.79 19.22
CA LYS A 15 -11.87 53.72 19.58
C LYS A 15 -12.68 54.14 18.37
N ASP A 16 -13.68 53.39 18.02
CA ASP A 16 -14.57 53.72 16.91
C ASP A 16 -15.66 54.76 17.34
N LYS A 17 -16.47 55.19 16.38
CA LYS A 17 -17.53 56.15 16.59
C LYS A 17 -18.63 55.64 17.52
N THR A 18 -18.75 54.32 17.70
CA THR A 18 -19.72 53.67 18.57
C THR A 18 -19.20 53.44 19.99
N GLY A 19 -17.98 53.89 20.28
CA GLY A 19 -17.37 53.75 21.59
C GLY A 19 -16.62 52.44 21.84
N VAL A 20 -16.50 51.54 20.84
CA VAL A 20 -15.83 50.26 20.95
C VAL A 20 -14.33 50.41 20.68
N TRP A 21 -13.51 49.80 21.53
CA TRP A 21 -12.09 49.77 21.35
C TRP A 21 -11.66 48.63 20.38
N HIS A 22 -10.77 48.95 19.44
CA HIS A 22 -10.17 48.02 18.48
C HIS A 22 -8.67 47.94 18.67
N PHE A 23 -8.16 46.74 18.70
CA PHE A 23 -6.74 46.44 18.60
C PHE A 23 -6.47 45.70 17.28
N ARG A 24 -5.52 46.19 16.46
CA ARG A 24 -5.21 45.62 15.15
C ARG A 24 -3.71 45.57 14.90
N LYS A 25 -3.20 44.45 14.40
CA LYS A 25 -1.81 44.27 13.95
C LYS A 25 -1.79 43.68 12.56
N ASP A 26 -0.88 44.22 11.72
CA ASP A 26 -0.58 43.64 10.41
C ASP A 26 0.48 42.54 10.57
N LEU A 27 0.23 41.39 9.97
CA LEU A 27 1.09 40.20 10.01
C LEU A 27 1.86 40.00 8.68
N GLY A 28 1.80 40.98 7.77
CA GLY A 28 2.41 40.89 6.45
C GLY A 28 1.54 40.14 5.43
N LYS A 29 2.17 39.72 4.33
CA LYS A 29 1.50 38.96 3.28
C LYS A 29 1.58 37.48 3.61
N ASP A 30 0.53 36.75 3.29
CA ASP A 30 0.49 35.28 3.34
C ASP A 30 1.45 34.74 2.28
N PRO A 31 2.43 33.90 2.63
CA PRO A 31 3.42 33.38 1.67
C PRO A 31 2.81 32.54 0.54
N ALA A 32 1.70 31.83 0.83
CA ALA A 32 1.05 30.93 -0.12
C ALA A 32 0.06 31.66 -1.05
N THR A 33 -0.66 32.67 -0.52
CA THR A 33 -1.74 33.35 -1.26
C THR A 33 -1.41 34.77 -1.69
N GLY A 34 -0.31 35.38 -1.16
CA GLY A 34 0.08 36.79 -1.37
C GLY A 34 -0.87 37.80 -0.74
N LYS A 35 -1.96 37.40 -0.10
CA LYS A 35 -2.95 38.28 0.53
C LYS A 35 -2.44 38.83 1.87
N ARG A 36 -2.81 40.09 2.15
CA ARG A 36 -2.45 40.75 3.42
C ARG A 36 -3.16 40.11 4.60
N ARG A 37 -2.42 39.72 5.63
CA ARG A 37 -2.92 39.11 6.87
C ARG A 37 -3.00 40.15 7.98
N THR A 38 -4.13 40.24 8.65
CA THR A 38 -4.31 41.13 9.79
C THR A 38 -5.04 40.41 10.91
N ILE A 39 -4.64 40.67 12.16
CA ILE A 39 -5.34 40.20 13.33
C ILE A 39 -6.00 41.39 14.04
N GLN A 40 -7.26 41.22 14.48
CA GLN A 40 -8.02 42.28 15.15
C GLN A 40 -8.86 41.72 16.30
N ALA A 41 -8.93 42.48 17.38
CA ALA A 41 -9.83 42.22 18.48
C ALA A 41 -10.63 43.49 18.85
N LYS A 42 -11.80 43.33 19.43
CA LYS A 42 -12.68 44.38 19.89
C LYS A 42 -13.02 44.18 21.37
N GLY A 43 -13.19 45.28 22.11
CA GLY A 43 -13.59 45.28 23.53
C GLY A 43 -14.31 46.56 23.92
N ARG A 44 -15.14 46.48 24.97
CA ARG A 44 -15.80 47.67 25.53
C ARG A 44 -14.78 48.60 26.21
N THR A 45 -13.70 48.05 26.76
CA THR A 45 -12.59 48.78 27.34
C THR A 45 -11.28 48.52 26.55
N LYS A 46 -10.33 49.42 26.74
CA LYS A 46 -8.99 49.29 26.16
C LYS A 46 -8.28 48.02 26.64
N ALA A 47 -8.42 47.69 27.93
CA ALA A 47 -7.86 46.50 28.55
C ALA A 47 -8.45 45.21 27.94
N GLU A 48 -9.75 45.13 27.83
CA GLU A 48 -10.48 44.00 27.24
C GLU A 48 -10.08 43.76 25.75
N ALA A 49 -9.98 44.84 24.95
CA ALA A 49 -9.57 44.74 23.57
C ALA A 49 -8.13 44.20 23.44
N ARG A 50 -7.25 44.58 24.35
CA ARG A 50 -5.86 44.14 24.42
C ARG A 50 -5.76 42.67 24.84
N GLU A 51 -6.41 42.27 25.89
CA GLU A 51 -6.45 40.90 26.40
C GLU A 51 -6.97 39.93 25.32
N ARG A 52 -8.11 40.26 24.69
CA ARG A 52 -8.64 39.47 23.56
C ARG A 52 -7.71 39.43 22.37
N PHE A 53 -6.94 40.48 22.13
CA PHE A 53 -5.95 40.52 21.08
C PHE A 53 -4.74 39.61 21.39
N GLU A 54 -4.23 39.67 22.61
CA GLU A 54 -3.12 38.85 23.08
C GLU A 54 -3.51 37.35 23.06
N ALA A 55 -4.75 36.99 23.50
CA ALA A 55 -5.27 35.65 23.39
C ALA A 55 -5.31 35.16 21.94
N LYS A 56 -5.77 36.00 21.01
CA LYS A 56 -5.79 35.65 19.57
C LYS A 56 -4.38 35.53 18.98
N LEU A 57 -3.43 36.34 19.44
CA LEU A 57 -2.04 36.27 18.98
C LEU A 57 -1.37 34.97 19.46
N ALA A 58 -1.60 34.62 20.72
CA ALA A 58 -1.12 33.35 21.28
C ALA A 58 -1.73 32.13 20.56
N GLU A 59 -3.01 32.19 20.20
CA GLU A 59 -3.66 31.16 19.40
C GLU A 59 -3.04 31.05 18.00
N LEU A 60 -2.74 32.18 17.34
CA LEU A 60 -2.06 32.21 16.06
C LEU A 60 -0.63 31.61 16.16
N GLU A 61 0.12 31.99 17.18
CA GLU A 61 1.49 31.47 17.42
C GLU A 61 1.47 29.96 17.68
N ARG A 62 0.45 29.46 18.38
CA ARG A 62 0.29 28.05 18.70
C ARG A 62 -0.20 27.23 17.49
N THR A 63 -1.15 27.73 16.70
CA THR A 63 -1.83 26.97 15.63
C THR A 63 -1.36 27.32 14.23
N GLY A 64 -0.63 28.41 14.06
CA GLY A 64 -0.27 28.96 12.75
C GLY A 64 -1.47 29.55 11.97
N LEU A 65 -2.68 29.49 12.53
CA LEU A 65 -3.91 29.96 11.89
C LEU A 65 -4.37 31.28 12.46
N LEU A 66 -4.91 32.17 11.60
CA LEU A 66 -5.49 33.43 12.03
C LEU A 66 -6.69 33.19 12.95
N PRO A 67 -6.64 33.60 14.23
CA PRO A 67 -7.77 33.50 15.15
C PRO A 67 -8.99 34.27 14.62
N GLY A 68 -10.13 33.62 14.63
CA GLY A 68 -11.36 34.18 14.06
C GLY A 68 -11.50 33.95 12.54
N GLY A 69 -10.51 33.30 11.90
CA GLY A 69 -10.71 32.63 10.62
C GLY A 69 -11.80 31.56 10.75
N LYS A 70 -12.66 31.45 9.76
CA LYS A 70 -13.64 30.35 9.74
C LYS A 70 -12.86 29.03 9.70
N SER A 71 -13.06 28.14 10.68
CA SER A 71 -12.51 26.79 10.63
C SER A 71 -12.75 26.17 9.24
N PRO A 72 -11.77 25.56 8.59
CA PRO A 72 -11.94 24.99 7.26
C PRO A 72 -13.02 23.92 7.27
N TYR A 73 -13.65 23.70 6.13
CA TYR A 73 -14.48 22.53 5.93
C TYR A 73 -13.63 21.27 5.91
N LEU A 74 -14.21 20.13 6.29
CA LEU A 74 -13.49 18.85 6.25
C LEU A 74 -12.98 18.54 4.84
N VAL A 75 -13.74 18.83 3.78
CA VAL A 75 -13.32 18.59 2.39
C VAL A 75 -12.07 19.39 2.05
N ASP A 76 -12.02 20.68 2.37
CA ASP A 76 -10.87 21.55 2.06
C ASP A 76 -9.61 21.14 2.83
N TYR A 77 -9.80 20.73 4.09
CA TYR A 77 -8.71 20.22 4.92
C TYR A 77 -8.18 18.88 4.40
N ALA A 78 -9.08 17.97 4.06
CA ALA A 78 -8.72 16.66 3.53
C ALA A 78 -7.94 16.75 2.21
N GLU A 79 -8.28 17.70 1.33
CA GLU A 79 -7.54 17.95 0.09
C GLU A 79 -6.11 18.41 0.37
N ARG A 80 -5.91 19.36 1.31
CA ARG A 80 -4.57 19.80 1.73
C ARG A 80 -3.77 18.66 2.33
N TRP A 81 -4.39 17.88 3.22
CA TRP A 81 -3.77 16.72 3.84
C TRP A 81 -3.36 15.67 2.81
N LEU A 82 -4.20 15.43 1.81
CA LEU A 82 -3.93 14.49 0.73
C LEU A 82 -2.77 14.94 -0.16
N ALA A 83 -2.65 16.22 -0.46
CA ALA A 83 -1.53 16.77 -1.23
C ALA A 83 -0.19 16.50 -0.51
N ASP A 84 -0.15 16.68 0.79
CA ASP A 84 1.02 16.41 1.62
C ASP A 84 1.27 14.89 1.78
N TYR A 85 0.20 14.12 1.95
CA TYR A 85 0.26 12.66 2.08
C TYR A 85 0.79 11.98 0.81
N GLN A 86 0.50 12.52 -0.37
CA GLN A 86 0.94 12.00 -1.67
C GLN A 86 2.48 11.88 -1.75
N THR A 87 3.21 12.85 -1.21
CA THR A 87 4.67 12.86 -1.27
C THR A 87 5.34 11.78 -0.42
N ARG A 88 4.62 11.25 0.58
CA ARG A 88 5.13 10.34 1.62
C ARG A 88 4.78 8.87 1.41
N VAL A 89 3.91 8.56 0.45
CA VAL A 89 3.42 7.19 0.25
C VAL A 89 3.48 6.75 -1.21
N LYS A 90 3.48 5.43 -1.43
CA LYS A 90 3.41 4.86 -2.78
C LYS A 90 2.10 5.26 -3.49
N PRO A 91 2.11 5.47 -4.82
CA PRO A 91 0.93 5.92 -5.58
C PRO A 91 -0.33 5.07 -5.40
N THR A 92 -0.19 3.74 -5.26
CA THR A 92 -1.33 2.85 -4.97
C THR A 92 -1.94 3.11 -3.60
N THR A 93 -1.10 3.38 -2.60
CA THR A 93 -1.54 3.71 -1.23
C THR A 93 -2.27 5.05 -1.23
N TYR A 94 -1.69 6.05 -1.90
CA TYR A 94 -2.32 7.36 -2.07
C TYR A 94 -3.69 7.23 -2.74
N ARG A 95 -3.77 6.61 -3.92
CA ARG A 95 -5.02 6.46 -4.68
C ARG A 95 -6.12 5.80 -3.86
N THR A 96 -5.79 4.70 -3.17
CA THR A 96 -6.75 3.98 -2.34
C THR A 96 -7.22 4.83 -1.16
N ARG A 97 -6.30 5.53 -0.50
CA ARG A 97 -6.60 6.40 0.64
C ARG A 97 -7.41 7.62 0.22
N ALA A 98 -7.01 8.27 -0.86
CA ALA A 98 -7.72 9.43 -1.43
C ALA A 98 -9.15 9.09 -1.81
N GLY A 99 -9.39 7.95 -2.46
CA GLY A 99 -10.73 7.49 -2.80
C GLY A 99 -11.61 7.25 -1.55
N ARG A 100 -11.04 6.69 -0.49
CA ARG A 100 -11.76 6.45 0.77
C ARG A 100 -12.09 7.76 1.50
N ILE A 101 -11.13 8.68 1.56
CA ILE A 101 -11.32 10.00 2.20
C ILE A 101 -12.33 10.81 1.42
N LYS A 102 -12.26 10.82 0.07
CA LYS A 102 -13.24 11.47 -0.79
C LYS A 102 -14.65 10.95 -0.54
N ALA A 103 -14.84 9.62 -0.48
CA ALA A 103 -16.14 9.04 -0.18
C ALA A 103 -16.70 9.46 1.20
N CYS A 104 -15.85 9.67 2.21
CA CYS A 104 -16.27 10.23 3.49
C CYS A 104 -16.59 11.73 3.36
N ALA A 105 -15.78 12.49 2.61
CA ALA A 105 -16.01 13.92 2.37
C ALA A 105 -17.29 14.18 1.56
N ASP A 106 -17.67 13.30 0.65
CA ASP A 106 -18.95 13.38 -0.08
C ASP A 106 -20.16 13.32 0.87
N VAL A 107 -20.02 12.72 2.05
CA VAL A 107 -21.11 12.62 3.04
C VAL A 107 -21.06 13.74 4.08
N ILE A 108 -19.89 14.06 4.63
CA ILE A 108 -19.75 15.01 5.76
C ILE A 108 -18.74 16.14 5.49
N GLY A 109 -18.23 16.27 4.28
CA GLY A 109 -17.20 17.25 3.94
C GLY A 109 -17.60 18.71 4.08
N TYR A 110 -18.90 18.99 4.05
CA TYR A 110 -19.48 20.32 4.25
C TYR A 110 -19.49 20.79 5.72
N VAL A 111 -19.15 19.91 6.65
CA VAL A 111 -19.07 20.27 8.08
C VAL A 111 -17.71 20.89 8.35
N ARG A 112 -17.68 21.98 9.13
CA ARG A 112 -16.41 22.59 9.56
C ARG A 112 -15.71 21.69 10.57
N LEU A 113 -14.38 21.64 10.52
CA LEU A 113 -13.59 20.78 11.42
C LEU A 113 -13.98 20.97 12.90
N LYS A 114 -14.08 22.22 13.37
CA LYS A 114 -14.45 22.53 14.77
C LYS A 114 -15.86 22.07 15.15
N ASP A 115 -16.75 21.91 14.19
CA ASP A 115 -18.17 21.56 14.39
C ASP A 115 -18.41 20.05 14.16
N LEU A 116 -17.35 19.28 13.83
CA LEU A 116 -17.41 17.83 13.70
C LEU A 116 -17.69 17.17 15.05
N THR A 117 -18.69 16.30 15.06
CA THR A 117 -19.11 15.53 16.23
C THR A 117 -19.05 14.04 15.97
N PRO A 118 -19.04 13.19 17.02
CA PRO A 118 -19.16 11.74 16.85
C PRO A 118 -20.39 11.32 16.06
N GLU A 119 -21.48 12.12 16.07
CA GLU A 119 -22.69 11.82 15.29
C GLU A 119 -22.48 11.98 13.80
N HIS A 120 -21.70 12.97 13.36
CA HIS A 120 -21.33 13.09 11.96
C HIS A 120 -20.53 11.87 11.48
N ILE A 121 -19.62 11.34 12.33
CA ILE A 121 -18.86 10.12 12.01
C ILE A 121 -19.78 8.91 11.91
N ARG A 122 -20.72 8.73 12.88
CA ARG A 122 -21.71 7.64 12.83
C ARG A 122 -22.60 7.73 11.60
N HIS A 123 -23.07 8.94 11.26
CA HIS A 123 -23.85 9.19 10.05
C HIS A 123 -23.06 8.79 8.79
N CYS A 124 -21.82 9.23 8.65
CA CYS A 124 -20.96 8.87 7.54
C CYS A 124 -20.80 7.34 7.41
N MET A 125 -20.51 6.65 8.50
CA MET A 125 -20.35 5.20 8.50
C MET A 125 -21.69 4.47 8.18
N ARG A 126 -22.82 5.00 8.57
CA ARG A 126 -24.14 4.45 8.24
C ARG A 126 -24.42 4.55 6.75
N VAL A 127 -24.29 5.73 6.17
CA VAL A 127 -24.51 5.97 4.73
C VAL A 127 -23.58 5.13 3.86
N LEU A 128 -22.29 5.08 4.21
CA LEU A 128 -21.34 4.25 3.46
C LEU A 128 -21.60 2.75 3.67
N GLY A 129 -22.07 2.35 4.84
CA GLY A 129 -22.38 0.95 5.20
C GLY A 129 -23.52 0.34 4.41
N GLU A 130 -24.43 1.15 3.84
CA GLU A 130 -25.52 0.66 2.97
C GLU A 130 -25.02 -0.02 1.70
N ARG A 131 -23.81 0.34 1.24
CA ARG A 131 -23.23 -0.16 -0.03
C ARG A 131 -21.86 -0.82 0.11
N LEU A 132 -21.22 -0.73 1.27
CA LEU A 132 -19.87 -1.25 1.47
C LEU A 132 -19.86 -2.45 2.41
N ALA A 133 -19.03 -3.46 2.07
CA ALA A 133 -18.77 -4.55 3.00
C ALA A 133 -18.10 -4.06 4.29
N PRO A 134 -18.32 -4.72 5.44
CA PRO A 134 -17.80 -4.28 6.75
C PRO A 134 -16.30 -4.02 6.80
N SER A 135 -15.49 -4.85 6.11
CA SER A 135 -14.04 -4.65 6.01
C SER A 135 -13.67 -3.37 5.27
N THR A 136 -14.35 -3.12 4.14
CA THR A 136 -14.15 -1.90 3.34
C THR A 136 -14.60 -0.67 4.12
N LEU A 137 -15.72 -0.76 4.82
CA LEU A 137 -16.24 0.32 5.67
C LEU A 137 -15.24 0.67 6.80
N LYS A 138 -14.64 -0.35 7.44
CA LYS A 138 -13.60 -0.14 8.44
C LYS A 138 -12.39 0.60 7.85
N ASP A 139 -12.01 0.29 6.62
CA ASP A 139 -10.91 0.97 5.94
C ASP A 139 -11.23 2.45 5.66
N HIS A 140 -12.49 2.81 5.36
CA HIS A 140 -12.94 4.20 5.24
C HIS A 140 -12.84 4.91 6.58
N TYR A 141 -13.35 4.28 7.66
CA TYR A 141 -13.22 4.82 9.01
C TYR A 141 -11.77 5.10 9.39
N VAL A 142 -10.85 4.15 9.17
CA VAL A 142 -9.41 4.32 9.46
C VAL A 142 -8.81 5.46 8.62
N SER A 143 -9.23 5.59 7.36
CA SER A 143 -8.75 6.66 6.49
C SER A 143 -9.21 8.04 6.95
N LEU A 144 -10.48 8.18 7.33
CA LEU A 144 -11.04 9.42 7.91
C LEU A 144 -10.35 9.76 9.23
N LYS A 145 -10.17 8.74 10.10
CA LYS A 145 -9.49 8.92 11.38
C LYS A 145 -8.09 9.48 11.21
N MET A 146 -7.30 9.03 10.23
CA MET A 146 -5.96 9.57 9.98
C MET A 146 -5.95 11.06 9.67
N VAL A 147 -6.95 11.54 8.92
CA VAL A 147 -7.11 12.97 8.61
C VAL A 147 -7.46 13.75 9.87
N LEU A 148 -8.35 13.22 10.71
CA LEU A 148 -8.81 13.90 11.93
C LEU A 148 -7.79 13.83 13.08
N ASP A 149 -7.03 12.73 13.20
CA ASP A 149 -5.86 12.66 14.10
C ASP A 149 -4.83 13.75 13.74
N GLN A 150 -4.58 13.99 12.45
CA GLN A 150 -3.67 15.07 12.02
C GLN A 150 -4.26 16.45 12.32
N ALA A 151 -5.57 16.64 12.13
CA ALA A 151 -6.22 17.89 12.48
C ALA A 151 -6.19 18.17 14.00
N GLU A 152 -6.22 17.14 14.84
CA GLU A 152 -6.01 17.24 16.28
C GLU A 152 -4.55 17.61 16.61
N LEU A 153 -3.57 16.97 15.97
CA LEU A 153 -2.15 17.30 16.12
C LEU A 153 -1.81 18.73 15.69
N GLU A 154 -2.53 19.25 14.69
CA GLU A 154 -2.42 20.65 14.23
C GLU A 154 -3.28 21.61 15.07
N GLU A 155 -3.93 21.12 16.14
CA GLU A 155 -4.81 21.86 17.04
C GLU A 155 -5.99 22.58 16.36
N LEU A 156 -6.40 22.10 15.16
CA LEU A 156 -7.58 22.60 14.45
C LEU A 156 -8.89 22.12 15.07
N ILE A 157 -8.83 21.01 15.78
CA ILE A 157 -9.87 20.45 16.62
C ILE A 157 -9.30 20.04 17.97
N PRO A 158 -10.06 20.17 19.07
CA PRO A 158 -9.55 19.85 20.40
C PRO A 158 -9.37 18.34 20.62
N ILE A 159 -10.13 17.52 19.92
CA ILE A 159 -10.09 16.06 19.99
C ILE A 159 -10.69 15.45 18.71
N ASP A 160 -10.07 14.37 18.21
CA ASP A 160 -10.65 13.61 17.09
C ASP A 160 -11.96 12.94 17.48
N PRO A 161 -13.10 13.31 16.83
CA PRO A 161 -14.41 12.72 17.13
C PRO A 161 -14.48 11.20 16.85
N CYS A 162 -13.59 10.64 15.99
CA CYS A 162 -13.53 9.20 15.76
C CYS A 162 -13.17 8.42 17.03
N ARG A 163 -12.41 9.00 17.97
CA ARG A 163 -12.07 8.32 19.25
C ARG A 163 -13.30 7.92 20.07
N ARG A 164 -14.43 8.61 19.88
CA ARG A 164 -15.72 8.35 20.56
C ARG A 164 -16.69 7.51 19.74
N VAL A 165 -16.22 6.93 18.63
CA VAL A 165 -17.01 6.06 17.74
C VAL A 165 -16.31 4.71 17.61
N LYS A 166 -17.03 3.64 17.92
CA LYS A 166 -16.50 2.28 17.72
C LYS A 166 -16.32 2.03 16.21
N PRO A 167 -15.14 1.54 15.79
CA PRO A 167 -14.93 1.19 14.39
C PRO A 167 -15.88 0.07 13.95
N PRO A 168 -16.26 0.01 12.66
CA PRO A 168 -17.07 -1.08 12.13
C PRO A 168 -16.50 -2.45 12.49
N ARG A 169 -17.34 -3.37 12.94
CA ARG A 169 -16.92 -4.74 13.28
C ARG A 169 -16.57 -5.49 12.01
N MET A 170 -15.50 -6.26 12.06
CA MET A 170 -15.12 -7.19 11.01
C MET A 170 -15.44 -8.61 11.45
N GLU A 171 -16.16 -9.34 10.63
CA GLU A 171 -16.22 -10.80 10.76
C GLU A 171 -14.92 -11.39 10.21
N ARG A 172 -14.29 -12.27 10.99
CA ARG A 172 -13.18 -13.07 10.48
C ARG A 172 -13.73 -14.10 9.51
N ARG A 173 -13.49 -13.90 8.22
CA ARG A 173 -13.75 -14.95 7.23
C ARG A 173 -12.59 -15.93 7.24
N VAL A 174 -12.90 -17.20 7.36
CA VAL A 174 -11.94 -18.27 7.09
C VAL A 174 -11.59 -18.18 5.61
N VAL A 175 -10.30 -18.21 5.30
CA VAL A 175 -9.84 -18.23 3.91
C VAL A 175 -9.85 -19.68 3.45
N ASP A 176 -10.64 -19.96 2.42
CA ASP A 176 -10.62 -21.28 1.80
C ASP A 176 -9.28 -21.49 1.10
N VAL A 177 -8.62 -22.58 1.45
CA VAL A 177 -7.37 -23.03 0.83
C VAL A 177 -7.59 -24.41 0.21
N LEU A 178 -6.81 -24.72 -0.81
CA LEU A 178 -6.81 -26.03 -1.43
C LEU A 178 -6.27 -27.09 -0.48
N GLY A 179 -6.71 -28.34 -0.67
CA GLY A 179 -6.13 -29.50 0.02
C GLY A 179 -4.66 -29.73 -0.37
N PRO A 180 -3.92 -30.61 0.32
CA PRO A 180 -2.48 -30.81 0.10
C PRO A 180 -2.12 -31.13 -1.36
N ASP A 181 -2.83 -32.05 -2.02
CA ASP A 181 -2.54 -32.54 -3.38
C ASP A 181 -3.24 -31.74 -4.49
N GLN A 182 -4.13 -30.83 -4.13
CA GLN A 182 -4.92 -30.09 -5.10
C GLN A 182 -4.11 -29.10 -5.96
N PRO A 183 -3.07 -28.43 -5.44
CA PRO A 183 -2.20 -27.59 -6.27
C PRO A 183 -1.55 -28.34 -7.42
N ARG A 184 -1.05 -29.55 -7.21
CA ARG A 184 -0.47 -30.38 -8.25
C ARG A 184 -1.47 -30.64 -9.39
N ARG A 185 -2.68 -31.07 -9.06
CA ARG A 185 -3.76 -31.27 -10.04
C ARG A 185 -4.10 -29.99 -10.82
N MET A 186 -4.06 -28.85 -10.15
CA MET A 186 -4.31 -27.56 -10.79
C MET A 186 -3.18 -27.18 -11.77
N ILE A 187 -1.91 -27.41 -11.40
CA ILE A 187 -0.74 -27.12 -12.24
C ILE A 187 -0.76 -28.01 -13.47
N GLU A 188 -1.01 -29.31 -13.30
CA GLU A 188 -1.20 -30.27 -14.40
C GLU A 188 -2.34 -29.87 -15.34
N ALA A 189 -3.48 -29.45 -14.79
CA ALA A 189 -4.58 -28.96 -15.60
C ALA A 189 -4.27 -27.65 -16.33
N ALA A 190 -3.44 -26.79 -15.75
CA ALA A 190 -3.04 -25.52 -16.37
C ALA A 190 -2.22 -25.73 -17.63
N SER A 191 -1.35 -26.76 -17.69
CA SER A 191 -0.55 -27.09 -18.87
C SER A 191 -1.34 -27.69 -20.03
N SER A 192 -2.57 -28.17 -19.78
CA SER A 192 -3.40 -28.87 -20.79
C SER A 192 -4.79 -28.25 -21.00
N MET A 193 -5.11 -27.14 -20.34
CA MET A 193 -6.45 -26.53 -20.42
C MET A 193 -6.77 -25.99 -21.82
N PRO A 194 -8.05 -26.04 -22.27
CA PRO A 194 -8.45 -25.54 -23.57
C PRO A 194 -8.16 -24.04 -23.71
N LEU A 195 -7.56 -23.65 -24.81
CA LEU A 195 -7.23 -22.26 -25.12
C LEU A 195 -8.51 -21.55 -25.60
N ALA A 196 -8.76 -20.34 -25.03
CA ALA A 196 -9.92 -19.57 -25.45
C ALA A 196 -9.70 -19.03 -26.88
N ARG A 197 -10.58 -19.41 -27.82
CA ARG A 197 -10.60 -18.87 -29.18
C ARG A 197 -11.03 -17.38 -29.13
N ARG A 198 -10.10 -16.48 -29.23
CA ARG A 198 -10.31 -15.12 -29.76
C ARG A 198 -9.08 -14.74 -30.57
N GLY A 199 -9.14 -14.98 -31.87
CA GLY A 199 -8.39 -14.28 -32.93
C GLY A 199 -6.87 -14.43 -33.04
N ALA A 200 -6.17 -14.97 -32.05
CA ALA A 200 -4.76 -15.33 -32.13
C ALA A 200 -4.60 -16.75 -31.57
N ARG A 201 -3.83 -17.62 -32.24
CA ARG A 201 -3.40 -18.90 -31.67
C ARG A 201 -2.73 -18.63 -30.34
N PRO A 202 -3.25 -19.11 -29.22
CA PRO A 202 -2.43 -19.23 -28.01
C PRO A 202 -1.42 -20.33 -28.31
N ALA A 203 -0.15 -20.02 -28.19
CA ALA A 203 0.88 -21.01 -28.31
C ALA A 203 0.81 -22.00 -27.14
N GLU A 204 1.17 -23.26 -27.36
CA GLU A 204 1.34 -24.25 -26.28
C GLU A 204 2.27 -23.72 -25.19
N GLU A 205 3.24 -22.90 -25.57
CA GLU A 205 4.15 -22.15 -24.73
C GLU A 205 3.46 -21.33 -23.64
N ASP A 206 2.32 -20.69 -23.93
CA ASP A 206 1.59 -19.90 -22.91
C ASP A 206 1.02 -20.77 -21.78
N LEU A 207 0.68 -22.02 -22.05
CA LEU A 207 0.11 -22.93 -21.03
C LEU A 207 1.18 -23.37 -20.04
N GLU A 208 2.36 -23.71 -20.52
CA GLU A 208 3.49 -24.07 -19.65
C GLU A 208 3.92 -22.88 -18.78
N MET A 209 3.93 -21.67 -19.34
CA MET A 209 4.18 -20.45 -18.55
C MET A 209 3.18 -20.30 -17.40
N TRP A 210 1.88 -20.53 -17.65
CA TRP A 210 0.87 -20.41 -16.60
C TRP A 210 1.01 -21.51 -15.55
N ALA A 211 1.29 -22.73 -15.95
CA ALA A 211 1.53 -23.84 -15.04
C ALA A 211 2.75 -23.53 -14.14
N LEU A 212 3.85 -23.06 -14.72
CA LEU A 212 5.05 -22.69 -14.01
C LEU A 212 4.84 -21.50 -13.07
N LEU A 213 4.11 -20.47 -13.49
CA LEU A 213 3.77 -19.33 -12.64
C LEU A 213 2.91 -19.73 -11.43
N PHE A 214 1.99 -20.70 -11.62
CA PHE A 214 1.17 -21.22 -10.52
C PHE A 214 1.99 -22.09 -9.58
N GLU A 215 2.91 -22.89 -10.09
CA GLU A 215 3.85 -23.66 -9.27
C GLU A 215 4.71 -22.74 -8.39
N VAL A 216 5.30 -21.69 -8.97
CA VAL A 216 5.99 -20.64 -8.21
C VAL A 216 5.09 -20.03 -7.14
N ALA A 217 3.80 -19.80 -7.44
CA ALA A 217 2.87 -19.23 -6.47
C ALA A 217 2.66 -20.12 -5.24
N PHE A 218 2.49 -21.44 -5.46
CA PHE A 218 2.26 -22.40 -4.38
C PHE A 218 3.53 -22.74 -3.62
N GLU A 219 4.63 -22.98 -4.30
CA GLU A 219 5.86 -23.43 -3.67
C GLU A 219 6.53 -22.32 -2.85
N THR A 220 6.57 -21.10 -3.40
CA THR A 220 7.28 -19.98 -2.76
C THR A 220 6.42 -19.12 -1.86
N GLY A 221 5.12 -19.13 -2.05
CA GLY A 221 4.21 -18.20 -1.39
C GLY A 221 4.50 -16.72 -1.68
N MET A 222 5.28 -16.39 -2.72
CA MET A 222 5.59 -15.01 -3.13
C MET A 222 4.33 -14.22 -3.46
N ARG A 223 4.39 -12.91 -3.23
CA ARG A 223 3.29 -12.02 -3.61
C ARG A 223 3.17 -11.92 -5.13
N GLU A 224 1.98 -11.65 -5.61
CA GLU A 224 1.66 -11.51 -7.04
C GLU A 224 2.67 -10.61 -7.79
N GLY A 225 2.89 -9.39 -7.29
CA GLY A 225 3.84 -8.46 -7.92
C GLY A 225 5.29 -8.91 -7.85
N GLU A 226 5.70 -9.68 -6.85
CA GLU A 226 7.03 -10.27 -6.72
C GLU A 226 7.24 -11.35 -7.79
N ARG A 227 6.26 -12.26 -7.97
CA ARG A 227 6.32 -13.31 -9.00
C ARG A 227 6.42 -12.77 -10.42
N TYR A 228 5.66 -11.70 -10.72
CA TYR A 228 5.72 -11.08 -12.05
C TYR A 228 7.04 -10.40 -12.35
N ALA A 229 7.79 -10.04 -11.32
CA ALA A 229 9.06 -9.33 -11.44
C ALA A 229 10.27 -10.24 -11.56
N ILE A 230 10.10 -11.56 -11.46
CA ILE A 230 11.22 -12.51 -11.52
C ILE A 230 11.99 -12.35 -12.83
N MET A 231 13.32 -12.23 -12.71
CA MET A 231 14.29 -12.18 -13.80
C MET A 231 15.35 -13.26 -13.58
N PRO A 232 16.00 -13.79 -14.65
CA PRO A 232 16.98 -14.87 -14.50
C PRO A 232 18.14 -14.57 -13.53
N PHE A 233 18.61 -13.32 -13.44
CA PHE A 233 19.69 -12.94 -12.51
C PHE A 233 19.27 -13.04 -11.02
N GLU A 234 18.00 -13.18 -10.72
CA GLU A 234 17.48 -13.38 -9.36
C GLU A 234 17.39 -14.85 -8.95
N LEU A 235 17.62 -15.77 -9.92
CA LEU A 235 17.74 -17.20 -9.66
C LEU A 235 19.15 -17.48 -9.20
N GLU A 236 19.34 -17.75 -7.92
CA GLU A 236 20.66 -17.87 -7.28
C GLU A 236 20.79 -19.21 -6.54
N LEU A 237 22.03 -19.71 -6.51
CA LEU A 237 22.43 -20.75 -5.57
C LEU A 237 23.05 -20.09 -4.34
N ARG A 238 22.50 -20.34 -3.15
CA ARG A 238 23.06 -19.90 -1.87
C ARG A 238 23.34 -21.11 -0.99
N ASP A 239 24.58 -21.28 -0.59
CA ASP A 239 25.02 -22.44 0.20
C ASP A 239 24.60 -23.78 -0.44
N GLY A 240 24.65 -23.86 -1.77
CA GLY A 240 24.22 -25.01 -2.56
C GLY A 240 22.72 -25.17 -2.71
N GLN A 241 21.91 -24.26 -2.14
CA GLN A 241 20.45 -24.30 -2.18
C GLN A 241 19.92 -23.40 -3.31
N PRO A 242 19.17 -23.95 -4.30
CA PRO A 242 18.55 -23.15 -5.35
C PRO A 242 17.41 -22.28 -4.77
N GLY A 243 17.26 -21.08 -5.32
CA GLY A 243 16.20 -20.18 -4.85
C GLY A 243 16.06 -18.92 -5.65
N ILE A 244 15.07 -18.13 -5.29
CA ILE A 244 14.74 -16.85 -5.90
C ILE A 244 15.06 -15.73 -4.92
N HIS A 245 15.92 -14.81 -5.31
CA HIS A 245 16.18 -13.61 -4.53
C HIS A 245 15.17 -12.52 -4.87
N VAL A 246 14.19 -12.32 -4.02
CA VAL A 246 13.14 -11.31 -4.20
C VAL A 246 13.71 -9.92 -3.92
N ARG A 247 14.02 -9.16 -4.97
CA ARG A 247 14.58 -7.79 -4.91
C ARG A 247 13.61 -6.73 -5.41
N GLN A 248 12.61 -7.14 -6.15
CA GLN A 248 11.73 -6.23 -6.87
C GLN A 248 10.31 -6.76 -6.99
N GLN A 249 9.40 -5.89 -7.42
CA GLN A 249 8.01 -6.24 -7.64
C GLN A 249 7.42 -5.39 -8.76
N ILE A 250 6.45 -5.92 -9.49
CA ILE A 250 5.64 -5.14 -10.43
C ILE A 250 4.42 -4.58 -9.70
N GLN A 251 4.18 -3.28 -9.85
CA GLN A 251 3.06 -2.56 -9.27
C GLN A 251 2.32 -1.75 -10.35
N ARG A 252 1.01 -1.59 -10.15
CA ARG A 252 0.17 -0.78 -11.03
C ARG A 252 -0.01 0.62 -10.43
N TYR A 253 0.76 1.59 -10.91
CA TYR A 253 0.65 2.97 -10.41
C TYR A 253 -0.27 3.85 -11.28
N GLY A 254 -0.20 3.75 -12.59
CA GLY A 254 -0.85 4.59 -13.59
C GLY A 254 0.10 4.78 -14.77
N ARG A 255 -0.36 5.43 -15.83
CA ARG A 255 0.51 5.73 -16.97
C ARG A 255 1.49 6.87 -16.61
N PRO A 256 2.66 6.92 -17.24
CA PRO A 256 3.52 8.10 -17.15
C PRO A 256 2.75 9.39 -17.49
N GLY A 257 2.91 10.43 -16.67
CA GLY A 257 2.16 11.69 -16.80
C GLY A 257 0.80 11.71 -16.08
N GLU A 258 0.19 10.54 -15.80
CA GLU A 258 -1.06 10.45 -15.02
C GLU A 258 -0.79 10.24 -13.51
N VAL A 259 0.43 9.87 -13.16
CA VAL A 259 0.83 9.56 -11.78
C VAL A 259 2.17 10.21 -11.47
N GLU A 260 2.24 10.83 -10.31
CA GLU A 260 3.48 11.34 -9.75
C GLU A 260 4.16 10.21 -8.96
N ILE A 261 5.42 9.91 -9.32
CA ILE A 261 6.26 8.97 -8.61
C ILE A 261 7.11 9.76 -7.62
N PRO A 262 6.97 9.53 -6.31
CA PRO A 262 7.78 10.23 -5.31
C PRO A 262 9.29 9.98 -5.53
N ASN A 263 10.12 11.00 -5.32
CA ASN A 263 11.57 10.93 -5.55
C ASN A 263 12.30 9.85 -4.74
N TRP A 264 11.74 9.44 -3.60
CA TRP A 264 12.28 8.38 -2.76
C TRP A 264 11.94 6.97 -3.27
N LEU A 265 11.03 6.84 -4.25
CA LEU A 265 10.58 5.55 -4.78
C LEU A 265 11.31 5.24 -6.09
N GLU A 266 12.20 4.28 -6.05
CA GLU A 266 12.80 3.71 -7.25
C GLU A 266 11.72 2.94 -8.02
N ALA A 267 11.39 3.45 -9.20
CA ALA A 267 10.35 2.88 -10.05
C ALA A 267 10.71 3.06 -11.53
N THR A 268 10.76 1.97 -12.27
CA THR A 268 11.00 1.94 -13.72
C THR A 268 9.69 1.59 -14.42
N HIS A 269 9.26 2.43 -15.36
CA HIS A 269 8.08 2.16 -16.17
C HIS A 269 8.34 0.97 -17.10
N LEU A 270 7.42 -0.01 -17.12
CA LEU A 270 7.51 -1.18 -17.98
C LEU A 270 6.55 -1.08 -19.18
N SER A 271 5.26 -0.98 -18.91
CA SER A 271 4.22 -0.95 -19.95
C SER A 271 2.89 -0.45 -19.37
N GLY A 272 2.18 0.41 -20.09
CA GLY A 272 0.86 0.90 -19.69
C GLY A 272 0.87 1.54 -18.29
N SER A 273 0.24 0.89 -17.34
CA SER A 273 0.22 1.34 -15.93
C SER A 273 1.14 0.54 -14.99
N LEU A 274 1.99 -0.35 -15.55
CA LEU A 274 2.83 -1.25 -14.80
C LEU A 274 4.24 -0.67 -14.62
N TRP A 275 4.73 -0.77 -13.40
CA TRP A 275 6.03 -0.27 -12.97
C TRP A 275 6.78 -1.32 -12.19
N LEU A 276 8.07 -1.48 -12.47
CA LEU A 276 9.00 -2.25 -11.66
C LEU A 276 9.49 -1.38 -10.52
N THR A 277 9.43 -1.88 -9.30
CA THR A 277 9.81 -1.12 -8.10
C THR A 277 10.51 -2.00 -7.09
N THR A 278 11.33 -1.40 -6.24
CA THR A 278 11.87 -2.07 -5.05
C THR A 278 10.73 -2.49 -4.10
N PRO A 279 10.94 -3.52 -3.28
CA PRO A 279 10.00 -3.92 -2.24
C PRO A 279 9.65 -2.76 -1.30
N LYS A 280 8.56 -2.90 -0.54
CA LYS A 280 8.05 -1.84 0.34
C LYS A 280 8.98 -1.56 1.53
N THR A 281 9.72 -2.55 1.96
CA THR A 281 10.62 -2.48 3.13
C THR A 281 11.88 -3.29 2.84
N PRO A 282 13.04 -2.96 3.42
CA PRO A 282 14.26 -3.75 3.29
C PRO A 282 14.08 -5.22 3.67
N ALA A 283 13.22 -5.51 4.65
CA ALA A 283 12.91 -6.87 5.08
C ALA A 283 12.02 -7.65 4.09
N ALA A 284 11.50 -7.01 3.05
CA ALA A 284 10.82 -7.73 1.97
C ALA A 284 11.80 -8.24 0.90
N GLU A 285 13.03 -7.74 0.87
CA GLU A 285 14.13 -8.34 0.16
C GLU A 285 14.53 -9.62 0.90
N ARG A 286 14.48 -10.75 0.21
CA ARG A 286 14.73 -12.06 0.81
C ARG A 286 15.06 -13.12 -0.23
N PHE A 287 15.77 -14.13 0.20
CA PHE A 287 15.97 -15.35 -0.55
C PHE A 287 14.84 -16.34 -0.22
N VAL A 288 14.21 -16.88 -1.25
CA VAL A 288 13.15 -17.89 -1.14
C VAL A 288 13.68 -19.18 -1.78
N PRO A 289 14.02 -20.20 -0.98
CA PRO A 289 14.44 -21.49 -1.49
C PRO A 289 13.35 -22.13 -2.36
N VAL A 290 13.72 -22.85 -3.38
CA VAL A 290 12.83 -23.63 -4.24
C VAL A 290 13.30 -25.09 -4.33
N SER A 291 12.40 -25.99 -4.75
CA SER A 291 12.76 -27.39 -5.05
C SER A 291 13.68 -27.46 -6.29
N GLY A 292 14.44 -28.55 -6.40
CA GLY A 292 15.24 -28.80 -7.59
C GLY A 292 14.39 -28.89 -8.85
N SER A 293 13.21 -29.49 -8.76
CA SER A 293 12.28 -29.61 -9.90
C SER A 293 11.77 -28.26 -10.40
N LEU A 294 11.38 -27.35 -9.51
CA LEU A 294 10.98 -26.00 -9.90
C LEU A 294 12.16 -25.21 -10.49
N TRP A 295 13.35 -25.36 -9.90
CA TRP A 295 14.57 -24.76 -10.41
C TRP A 295 14.87 -25.20 -11.84
N ASP A 296 14.84 -26.49 -12.12
CA ASP A 296 15.10 -27.04 -13.45
C ASP A 296 14.05 -26.60 -14.46
N ARG A 297 12.78 -26.56 -14.08
CA ARG A 297 11.70 -26.06 -14.94
C ARG A 297 11.84 -24.58 -15.25
N LEU A 298 12.22 -23.74 -14.28
CA LEU A 298 12.48 -22.31 -14.51
C LEU A 298 13.63 -22.13 -15.50
N TRP A 299 14.75 -22.82 -15.31
CA TRP A 299 15.89 -22.72 -16.22
C TRP A 299 15.61 -23.31 -17.60
N LYS A 300 14.85 -24.40 -17.68
CA LYS A 300 14.38 -24.95 -18.96
C LYS A 300 13.56 -23.89 -19.70
N TRP A 301 12.56 -23.31 -19.06
CA TRP A 301 11.71 -22.25 -19.62
C TRP A 301 12.55 -21.05 -20.11
N ILE A 302 13.50 -20.57 -19.29
CA ILE A 302 14.38 -19.45 -19.63
C ILE A 302 15.20 -19.76 -20.89
N ARG A 303 15.79 -20.95 -20.96
CA ARG A 303 16.62 -21.35 -22.12
C ARG A 303 15.78 -21.53 -23.38
N GLU A 304 14.67 -22.23 -23.31
CA GLU A 304 13.80 -22.50 -24.46
C GLU A 304 13.20 -21.22 -25.05
N ASN A 305 12.95 -20.22 -24.25
CA ASN A 305 12.40 -18.94 -24.69
C ASN A 305 13.46 -17.84 -24.87
N GLY A 306 14.73 -18.14 -24.74
CA GLY A 306 15.83 -17.20 -24.96
C GLY A 306 15.77 -15.96 -24.04
N ILE A 307 15.34 -16.13 -22.77
CA ILE A 307 15.11 -15.02 -21.84
C ILE A 307 16.46 -14.53 -21.30
N GLY A 308 16.83 -13.30 -21.64
CA GLY A 308 18.06 -12.68 -21.15
C GLY A 308 18.04 -12.35 -19.66
N SER A 309 19.21 -12.25 -19.03
CA SER A 309 19.41 -12.11 -17.58
C SER A 309 18.52 -11.05 -16.91
N HIS A 310 18.33 -9.90 -17.54
CA HIS A 310 17.53 -8.77 -17.01
C HIS A 310 16.16 -8.63 -17.71
N LYS A 311 15.60 -9.71 -18.22
CA LYS A 311 14.25 -9.76 -18.79
C LYS A 311 13.31 -10.51 -17.84
N LEU A 312 12.03 -10.14 -17.83
CA LEU A 312 11.03 -10.84 -17.05
C LEU A 312 10.87 -12.29 -17.51
N VAL A 313 10.85 -13.23 -16.57
CA VAL A 313 10.63 -14.65 -16.85
C VAL A 313 9.19 -14.89 -17.33
N PHE A 314 8.23 -14.14 -16.81
CA PHE A 314 6.81 -14.30 -17.12
C PHE A 314 6.27 -13.10 -17.90
N THR A 315 6.02 -13.30 -19.18
CA THR A 315 5.45 -12.28 -20.06
C THR A 315 4.33 -12.88 -20.92
N SER A 316 3.44 -12.03 -21.39
CA SER A 316 2.49 -12.44 -22.42
C SER A 316 3.21 -12.73 -23.74
N ALA A 317 2.54 -13.42 -24.68
CA ALA A 317 3.05 -13.65 -26.03
C ALA A 317 3.49 -12.37 -26.80
N ARG A 318 3.08 -11.20 -26.33
CA ARG A 318 3.49 -9.89 -26.86
C ARG A 318 4.67 -9.28 -26.10
N GLY A 319 5.30 -9.99 -25.18
CA GLY A 319 6.40 -9.50 -24.35
C GLY A 319 5.97 -8.52 -23.24
N ASN A 320 4.67 -8.29 -23.02
CA ASN A 320 4.21 -7.44 -21.92
C ASN A 320 4.23 -8.21 -20.60
N PRO A 321 4.50 -7.54 -19.47
CA PRO A 321 4.44 -8.16 -18.15
C PRO A 321 3.08 -8.79 -17.88
N VAL A 322 3.06 -9.93 -17.20
CA VAL A 322 1.83 -10.51 -16.66
C VAL A 322 1.16 -9.53 -15.70
N CYS A 323 -0.15 -9.51 -15.68
CA CYS A 323 -0.92 -8.66 -14.78
C CYS A 323 -2.03 -9.45 -14.06
N SER A 324 -2.47 -8.92 -12.92
CA SER A 324 -3.46 -9.53 -12.03
C SER A 324 -4.75 -9.98 -12.71
N SER A 325 -5.24 -9.22 -13.69
CA SER A 325 -6.48 -9.57 -14.38
C SER A 325 -6.31 -10.80 -15.28
N THR A 326 -5.17 -10.88 -15.97
CA THR A 326 -4.85 -12.02 -16.87
C THR A 326 -4.56 -13.27 -16.05
N GLU A 327 -3.73 -13.16 -14.98
CA GLU A 327 -3.47 -14.29 -14.10
C GLU A 327 -4.76 -14.80 -13.45
N ARG A 328 -5.61 -13.91 -12.95
CA ARG A 328 -6.90 -14.31 -12.35
C ARG A 328 -7.78 -15.09 -13.34
N TYR A 329 -7.82 -14.65 -14.58
CA TYR A 329 -8.60 -15.36 -15.61
C TYR A 329 -8.07 -16.78 -15.83
N GLN A 330 -6.75 -16.94 -15.97
CA GLN A 330 -6.13 -18.24 -16.17
C GLN A 330 -6.22 -19.13 -14.93
N TRP A 331 -6.08 -18.54 -13.73
CA TRP A 331 -6.25 -19.22 -12.46
C TRP A 331 -7.65 -19.86 -12.31
N VAL A 332 -8.69 -19.08 -12.59
CA VAL A 332 -10.09 -19.58 -12.56
C VAL A 332 -10.28 -20.70 -13.57
N LYS A 333 -9.70 -20.58 -14.78
CA LYS A 333 -9.76 -21.63 -15.81
C LYS A 333 -9.07 -22.92 -15.34
N ALA A 334 -7.88 -22.82 -14.80
CA ALA A 334 -7.12 -23.96 -14.30
C ALA A 334 -7.85 -24.69 -13.16
N LEU A 335 -8.40 -23.96 -12.19
CA LEU A 335 -9.24 -24.52 -11.13
C LEU A 335 -10.45 -25.25 -11.69
N LYS A 336 -11.13 -24.66 -12.67
CA LYS A 336 -12.29 -25.29 -13.33
C LYS A 336 -11.89 -26.54 -14.10
N ALA A 337 -10.79 -26.51 -14.85
CA ALA A 337 -10.29 -27.66 -15.60
C ALA A 337 -9.87 -28.81 -14.67
N ALA A 338 -9.32 -28.50 -13.51
CA ALA A 338 -8.96 -29.49 -12.48
C ALA A 338 -10.16 -29.99 -11.66
N GLY A 339 -11.37 -29.44 -11.83
CA GLY A 339 -12.54 -29.78 -11.01
C GLY A 339 -12.38 -29.35 -9.54
N LEU A 340 -11.69 -28.24 -9.28
CA LEU A 340 -11.36 -27.76 -7.94
C LEU A 340 -12.26 -26.59 -7.52
N PRO A 341 -12.41 -26.37 -6.20
CA PRO A 341 -13.13 -25.22 -5.66
C PRO A 341 -12.51 -23.90 -6.14
N GLN A 342 -13.37 -22.90 -6.37
CA GLN A 342 -12.93 -21.57 -6.78
C GLN A 342 -12.33 -20.79 -5.60
N VAL A 343 -11.02 -20.79 -5.52
CA VAL A 343 -10.25 -20.03 -4.51
C VAL A 343 -9.50 -18.85 -5.17
N LYS A 344 -9.20 -17.82 -4.40
CA LYS A 344 -8.46 -16.64 -4.90
C LYS A 344 -6.98 -17.00 -5.07
N ILE A 345 -6.27 -16.34 -6.00
CA ILE A 345 -4.81 -16.50 -6.21
C ILE A 345 -4.03 -16.37 -4.90
N HIS A 346 -4.38 -15.41 -4.06
CA HIS A 346 -3.70 -15.22 -2.77
C HIS A 346 -3.83 -16.44 -1.82
N SER A 347 -4.76 -17.36 -2.11
CA SER A 347 -4.86 -18.62 -1.36
C SER A 347 -3.67 -19.55 -1.59
N ALA A 348 -2.89 -19.42 -2.69
CA ALA A 348 -1.64 -20.15 -2.85
C ALA A 348 -0.65 -19.81 -1.73
N ARG A 349 -0.52 -18.53 -1.39
CA ARG A 349 0.31 -18.08 -0.28
C ARG A 349 -0.22 -18.57 1.07
N HIS A 350 -1.53 -18.61 1.27
CA HIS A 350 -2.14 -19.19 2.47
C HIS A 350 -1.93 -20.71 2.53
N TRP A 351 -2.00 -21.40 1.39
CA TRP A 351 -1.72 -22.82 1.28
C TRP A 351 -0.28 -23.12 1.71
N MET A 352 0.71 -22.41 1.13
CA MET A 352 2.12 -22.55 1.52
C MET A 352 2.31 -22.33 3.03
N ALA A 353 1.75 -21.25 3.58
CA ALA A 353 1.82 -20.98 5.03
C ALA A 353 1.19 -22.09 5.87
N THR A 354 0.08 -22.68 5.40
CA THR A 354 -0.60 -23.77 6.07
C THR A 354 0.21 -25.06 6.01
N MET A 355 0.82 -25.39 4.85
CA MET A 355 1.68 -26.56 4.71
C MET A 355 2.94 -26.43 5.56
N ALA A 356 3.59 -25.26 5.55
CA ALA A 356 4.74 -24.97 6.41
C ALA A 356 4.39 -25.12 7.91
N ALA A 357 3.20 -24.66 8.32
CA ALA A 357 2.73 -24.84 9.70
C ALA A 357 2.48 -26.32 10.05
N ARG A 358 1.86 -27.09 9.13
CA ARG A 358 1.64 -28.54 9.30
C ARG A 358 2.92 -29.33 9.40
N ALA A 359 3.96 -28.91 8.68
CA ALA A 359 5.32 -29.46 8.76
C ALA A 359 6.12 -28.97 9.97
N ASN A 360 5.50 -28.27 10.91
CA ASN A 360 6.14 -27.69 12.08
C ASN A 360 7.31 -26.75 11.76
N MET A 361 7.28 -26.08 10.60
CA MET A 361 8.28 -25.05 10.27
C MET A 361 8.20 -23.93 11.32
N PRO A 362 9.31 -23.55 11.96
CA PRO A 362 9.34 -22.48 12.96
C PRO A 362 8.77 -21.16 12.42
N ASP A 363 8.11 -20.38 13.28
CA ASP A 363 7.44 -19.13 12.90
C ASP A 363 8.39 -18.11 12.29
N ASP A 364 9.62 -18.01 12.80
CA ASP A 364 10.68 -17.14 12.28
C ASP A 364 11.09 -17.54 10.86
N ALA A 365 11.23 -18.84 10.58
CA ALA A 365 11.54 -19.35 9.25
C ALA A 365 10.37 -19.05 8.26
N ARG A 366 9.11 -19.29 8.69
CA ARG A 366 7.94 -18.93 7.87
C ARG A 366 7.89 -17.44 7.54
N VAL A 367 8.18 -16.59 8.53
CA VAL A 367 8.22 -15.13 8.32
C VAL A 367 9.36 -14.75 7.38
N ALA A 368 10.55 -15.37 7.51
CA ALA A 368 11.70 -15.10 6.63
C ALA A 368 11.37 -15.45 5.17
N VAL A 369 10.81 -16.62 4.90
CA VAL A 369 10.44 -17.05 3.54
C VAL A 369 9.30 -16.21 2.98
N MET A 370 8.26 -15.96 3.78
CA MET A 370 7.08 -15.22 3.32
C MET A 370 7.27 -13.70 3.28
N GLY A 371 8.24 -13.13 4.00
CA GLY A 371 8.43 -11.68 4.10
C GLY A 371 7.23 -10.97 4.77
N HIS A 372 6.75 -11.48 5.92
CA HIS A 372 5.72 -10.83 6.70
C HIS A 372 6.31 -9.72 7.59
N THR A 373 5.66 -8.55 7.63
CA THR A 373 6.16 -7.39 8.38
C THR A 373 5.76 -7.36 9.85
N SER A 374 4.81 -8.19 10.30
CA SER A 374 4.20 -8.09 11.62
C SER A 374 4.97 -8.73 12.78
N MET A 375 6.00 -9.54 12.53
CA MET A 375 6.86 -10.15 13.56
C MET A 375 8.31 -9.65 13.55
N GLN A 376 8.60 -8.58 12.84
CA GLN A 376 9.97 -8.06 12.65
C GLN A 376 10.68 -7.57 13.93
N MET A 377 9.96 -7.27 15.01
CA MET A 377 10.62 -6.84 16.26
C MET A 377 11.38 -7.96 16.96
N THR A 378 11.00 -9.20 16.78
CA THR A 378 11.63 -10.37 17.44
C THR A 378 12.80 -10.95 16.61
N MET A 379 12.82 -10.68 15.30
CA MET A 379 13.74 -11.34 14.36
C MET A 379 15.11 -10.66 14.17
N ARG A 380 15.44 -9.63 14.88
CA ARG A 380 16.77 -8.98 14.78
C ARG A 380 17.95 -9.89 15.15
N TYR A 381 17.70 -11.12 15.62
CA TYR A 381 18.72 -12.01 16.18
C TYR A 381 18.79 -13.43 15.62
N THR A 382 17.96 -13.80 14.63
CA THR A 382 18.01 -15.13 14.01
C THR A 382 18.41 -15.04 12.54
N HIS A 383 19.71 -15.07 12.27
CA HIS A 383 20.23 -15.32 10.93
C HIS A 383 20.06 -16.83 10.64
N ARG A 384 19.07 -17.18 9.82
CA ARG A 384 19.00 -18.52 9.22
C ARG A 384 19.71 -18.49 7.89
N ASP A 385 20.63 -19.44 7.70
CA ASP A 385 21.31 -19.63 6.41
C ASP A 385 20.35 -20.20 5.35
N ALA A 386 20.75 -20.09 4.09
CA ALA A 386 19.92 -20.53 2.96
C ALA A 386 19.70 -22.05 2.95
N ALA A 387 20.68 -22.83 3.36
CA ALA A 387 20.59 -24.29 3.42
C ALA A 387 19.55 -24.75 4.45
N SER A 388 19.53 -24.14 5.65
CA SER A 388 18.54 -24.40 6.68
C SER A 388 17.12 -24.04 6.23
N LEU A 389 16.94 -22.92 5.52
CA LEU A 389 15.66 -22.54 4.95
C LEU A 389 15.21 -23.51 3.85
N GLY A 390 16.13 -23.97 3.00
CA GLY A 390 15.87 -24.94 1.95
C GLY A 390 15.40 -26.30 2.50
N GLN A 391 16.07 -26.81 3.53
CA GLN A 391 15.66 -28.06 4.19
C GLN A 391 14.25 -27.96 4.77
N LEU A 392 13.93 -26.83 5.41
CA LEU A 392 12.58 -26.59 5.96
C LEU A 392 11.53 -26.49 4.86
N MET A 393 11.86 -25.87 3.73
CA MET A 393 10.97 -25.81 2.57
C MET A 393 10.74 -27.20 1.98
N ALA A 394 11.78 -27.98 1.75
CA ALA A 394 11.69 -29.34 1.23
C ALA A 394 10.86 -30.26 2.15
N ALA A 395 10.98 -30.09 3.47
CA ALA A 395 10.17 -30.85 4.44
C ALA A 395 8.70 -30.41 4.48
N ALA A 396 8.39 -29.15 4.11
CA ALA A 396 7.06 -28.56 4.26
C ALA A 396 6.22 -28.60 3.00
N ILE A 397 6.85 -28.50 1.84
CA ILE A 397 6.17 -28.37 0.53
C ILE A 397 6.44 -29.67 -0.25
N PRO A 398 5.41 -30.41 -0.64
CA PRO A 398 5.60 -31.56 -1.51
C PRO A 398 6.14 -31.07 -2.86
N ASP A 399 7.07 -31.85 -3.44
CA ASP A 399 7.56 -31.60 -4.79
C ASP A 399 6.39 -31.68 -5.80
N LEU A 400 6.00 -30.54 -6.36
CA LEU A 400 4.86 -30.44 -7.27
C LEU A 400 5.23 -30.80 -8.71
N GLY A 401 6.54 -30.86 -9.03
CA GLY A 401 7.03 -31.09 -10.40
C GLY A 401 7.43 -32.53 -10.74
N GLY A 402 7.81 -33.32 -9.76
CA GLY A 402 8.09 -34.76 -9.91
C GLY A 402 9.24 -35.12 -10.85
N SER A 403 10.39 -34.46 -10.79
CA SER A 403 11.59 -34.78 -11.59
C SER A 403 12.80 -35.04 -10.72
N GLU A 404 13.65 -35.98 -11.13
CA GLU A 404 14.98 -36.18 -10.55
C GLU A 404 15.89 -34.99 -10.86
N ILE A 405 16.72 -34.62 -9.90
CA ILE A 405 17.66 -33.49 -10.03
C ILE A 405 18.69 -33.80 -11.12
N VAL A 406 18.67 -33.05 -12.20
CA VAL A 406 19.81 -32.98 -13.13
C VAL A 406 20.71 -31.83 -12.68
N GLU A 407 21.97 -32.14 -12.38
CA GLU A 407 22.94 -31.10 -11.99
C GLU A 407 23.00 -30.00 -13.06
N ALA A 408 22.53 -28.82 -12.71
CA ALA A 408 22.62 -27.64 -13.58
C ALA A 408 24.02 -27.01 -13.40
N GLU A 409 24.85 -27.05 -14.45
CA GLU A 409 26.10 -26.27 -14.51
C GLU A 409 25.73 -24.76 -14.39
N VAL A 410 26.23 -24.15 -13.32
CA VAL A 410 26.17 -22.71 -13.14
C VAL A 410 27.05 -22.06 -14.19
N MET A 411 26.45 -21.46 -15.20
CA MET A 411 27.18 -20.58 -16.12
C MET A 411 27.58 -19.31 -15.35
N ASN A 412 28.80 -19.34 -14.77
CA ASN A 412 29.50 -18.11 -14.41
C ASN A 412 29.92 -17.45 -15.72
N GLY A 413 29.13 -16.55 -16.23
CA GLY A 413 29.45 -15.72 -17.38
C GLY A 413 30.03 -14.40 -16.90
N ASP A 414 31.19 -14.08 -17.42
CA ASP A 414 31.94 -12.82 -17.32
C ASP A 414 31.11 -11.57 -17.66
#